data_92c6988d2ad671ddac1754c6d71de3db
#
_entry.id   92c6988d2ad671ddac1754c6d71de3db
#
_cell.length_a   1.000
_cell.length_b   1.000
_cell.length_c   1.000
_cell.angle_alpha   90.00
_cell.angle_beta   90.00
_cell.angle_gamma   90.00
#
_symmetry.space_group_name_H-M   'P 1'
#
loop_
_entity.id
_entity.type
_entity.pdbx_description
1 polymer ?
#
loop_
_entity_poly.entity_id
_entity_poly.type
_entity_poly.pdbx_seq_one_letter_code
_entity_poly.pdbx_strand_id
1 'polypeptide(L)'
;KIELAHGAGGEETSLLIHNIFTKYFQNAILNSLEDGAVLPAPQGQIVLTTDSFVVTPLEFPGGDIGRLAVCGTVNDLSAMGAKPMYLTAGFIIEAGLDVDLLDHLAHSLAQTAAEAGVLIVTGDTKVIEHKTADAPGLFINTAGVGVLPAGRNVHAANMQVGDALIISGYLGEHHGTIMAARMGLHTSLKSDCAPLNAMVENLFAQQINVHTMRDVTRGGLATVTCELAEASKVKISIEEEALPVPEPVTSLCGILGLDVLTMGNEGKMLIAVPAQEAERALEVIRKSPYGAHAAIIGTVAKGSGVELKTKIGGLRQIQPLRGEGLPRIC
;
A
#
# COMPACT_ATOMS: atom_id res chain seq x y z
N LYS A 1 6.94 -29.45 3.10
CA LYS A 1 6.18 -28.66 4.07
C LYS A 1 7.11 -28.02 5.08
N ILE A 2 6.77 -26.84 5.54
CA ILE A 2 7.46 -26.15 6.65
C ILE A 2 7.13 -26.87 7.97
N GLU A 3 8.14 -27.12 8.78
CA GLU A 3 8.05 -27.76 10.09
C GLU A 3 8.60 -26.83 11.17
N LEU A 4 8.28 -27.09 12.44
CA LEU A 4 8.75 -26.26 13.56
C LEU A 4 10.29 -26.19 13.66
N ALA A 5 10.98 -27.23 13.22
CA ALA A 5 12.45 -27.26 13.16
C ALA A 5 13.03 -26.14 12.28
N HIS A 6 12.33 -25.74 11.22
CA HIS A 6 12.74 -24.63 10.34
C HIS A 6 12.75 -23.26 11.04
N GLY A 7 12.15 -23.15 12.21
CA GLY A 7 12.15 -21.93 13.04
C GLY A 7 12.93 -22.04 14.35
N ALA A 8 13.61 -23.17 14.61
CA ALA A 8 14.28 -23.44 15.88
C ALA A 8 15.70 -22.87 15.98
N GLY A 9 16.24 -22.28 14.92
CA GLY A 9 17.59 -21.68 14.91
C GLY A 9 18.73 -22.68 14.63
N GLY A 10 18.39 -23.92 14.23
CA GLY A 10 19.36 -24.98 13.91
C GLY A 10 19.69 -25.08 12.42
N GLU A 11 20.13 -26.25 12.00
CA GLU A 11 20.54 -26.54 10.63
C GLU A 11 19.39 -26.35 9.64
N GLU A 12 18.19 -26.81 9.99
CA GLU A 12 16.99 -26.69 9.15
C GLU A 12 16.62 -25.21 8.91
N THR A 13 16.75 -24.36 9.92
CA THR A 13 16.56 -22.91 9.79
C THR A 13 17.59 -22.30 8.84
N SER A 14 18.86 -22.67 9.00
CA SER A 14 19.94 -22.18 8.14
C SER A 14 19.76 -22.62 6.69
N LEU A 15 19.33 -23.84 6.44
CA LEU A 15 19.02 -24.36 5.12
C LEU A 15 17.82 -23.63 4.49
N LEU A 16 16.78 -23.37 5.26
CA LEU A 16 15.61 -22.61 4.80
C LEU A 16 16.03 -21.19 4.38
N ILE A 17 16.79 -20.48 5.23
CA ILE A 17 17.29 -19.14 4.95
C ILE A 17 18.14 -19.14 3.69
N HIS A 18 19.05 -20.09 3.55
CA HIS A 18 19.95 -20.16 2.40
C HIS A 18 19.21 -20.51 1.11
N ASN A 19 18.32 -21.49 1.15
CA ASN A 19 17.69 -22.02 -0.05
C ASN A 19 16.53 -21.13 -0.58
N ILE A 20 15.91 -20.31 0.29
CA ILE A 20 14.79 -19.46 -0.08
C ILE A 20 15.18 -17.98 0.00
N PHE A 21 15.48 -17.45 1.19
CA PHE A 21 15.59 -16.01 1.37
C PHE A 21 16.88 -15.44 0.76
N THR A 22 18.06 -16.00 1.05
CA THR A 22 19.31 -15.49 0.45
C THR A 22 19.41 -15.74 -1.05
N LYS A 23 18.69 -16.72 -1.58
CA LYS A 23 18.57 -16.96 -3.02
C LYS A 23 18.00 -15.76 -3.77
N TYR A 24 17.01 -15.10 -3.20
CA TYR A 24 16.28 -14.01 -3.85
C TYR A 24 16.69 -12.60 -3.37
N PHE A 25 17.06 -12.45 -2.09
CA PHE A 25 17.34 -11.14 -1.49
C PHE A 25 18.83 -10.75 -1.57
N GLN A 26 19.60 -11.35 -2.47
CA GLN A 26 21.05 -11.18 -2.58
C GLN A 26 21.46 -9.73 -2.70
N ASN A 27 22.24 -9.25 -1.72
CA ASN A 27 23.00 -8.02 -1.79
C ASN A 27 24.17 -8.07 -0.78
N ALA A 28 25.16 -7.16 -0.95
CA ALA A 28 26.37 -7.18 -0.14
C ALA A 28 26.13 -7.01 1.37
N ILE A 29 25.02 -6.35 1.76
CA ILE A 29 24.67 -6.09 3.16
C ILE A 29 24.07 -7.36 3.76
N LEU A 30 23.02 -7.91 3.15
CA LEU A 30 22.34 -9.12 3.65
C LEU A 30 23.26 -10.34 3.66
N ASN A 31 24.11 -10.48 2.65
CA ASN A 31 25.00 -11.64 2.51
C ASN A 31 26.07 -11.73 3.60
N SER A 32 26.28 -10.69 4.41
CA SER A 32 27.16 -10.76 5.59
C SER A 32 26.55 -11.66 6.69
N LEU A 33 25.24 -11.88 6.68
CA LEU A 33 24.47 -12.69 7.66
C LEU A 33 24.78 -12.31 9.12
N GLU A 34 24.98 -11.00 9.37
CA GLU A 34 25.17 -10.45 10.70
C GLU A 34 23.83 -10.22 11.41
N ASP A 35 23.83 -10.02 12.73
CA ASP A 35 22.64 -9.73 13.54
C ASP A 35 21.88 -8.46 13.11
N GLY A 36 22.51 -7.60 12.33
CA GLY A 36 21.90 -6.39 11.80
C GLY A 36 22.61 -5.85 10.56
N ALA A 37 21.92 -4.99 9.83
CA ALA A 37 22.45 -4.35 8.64
C ALA A 37 23.19 -3.05 9.01
N VAL A 38 24.45 -2.94 8.61
CA VAL A 38 25.22 -1.67 8.69
C VAL A 38 25.02 -0.89 7.41
N LEU A 39 24.35 0.25 7.53
CA LEU A 39 23.97 1.09 6.40
C LEU A 39 24.78 2.40 6.41
N PRO A 40 25.17 2.94 5.24
CA PRO A 40 25.76 4.26 5.19
C PRO A 40 24.76 5.31 5.68
N ALA A 41 25.22 6.26 6.48
CA ALA A 41 24.37 7.36 6.93
C ALA A 41 23.94 8.21 5.72
N PRO A 42 22.65 8.35 5.43
CA PRO A 42 22.21 9.16 4.30
C PRO A 42 22.34 10.65 4.60
N GLN A 43 22.48 11.46 3.57
CA GLN A 43 22.33 12.91 3.70
C GLN A 43 20.87 13.29 3.65
N GLY A 44 20.39 14.02 4.66
CA GLY A 44 18.97 14.44 4.77
C GLY A 44 18.29 13.85 5.99
N GLN A 45 16.96 13.99 6.03
CA GLN A 45 16.14 13.42 7.09
C GLN A 45 15.81 11.97 6.76
N ILE A 46 15.82 11.12 7.78
CA ILE A 46 15.40 9.71 7.66
C ILE A 46 13.91 9.62 7.91
N VAL A 47 13.20 8.91 7.05
CA VAL A 47 11.83 8.48 7.26
C VAL A 47 11.84 6.97 7.53
N LEU A 48 11.16 6.56 8.58
CA LEU A 48 11.03 5.16 9.00
C LEU A 48 9.56 4.82 9.13
N THR A 49 9.16 3.68 8.60
CA THR A 49 7.83 3.09 8.81
C THR A 49 7.94 1.60 9.08
N THR A 50 6.88 0.99 9.59
CA THR A 50 6.73 -0.47 9.69
C THR A 50 5.28 -0.85 9.46
N ASP A 51 5.08 -1.99 8.80
CA ASP A 51 3.76 -2.54 8.54
C ASP A 51 3.76 -4.06 8.64
N SER A 52 2.58 -4.63 8.89
CA SER A 52 2.38 -6.06 9.06
C SER A 52 1.25 -6.54 8.17
N PHE A 53 1.53 -7.55 7.37
CA PHE A 53 0.65 -8.04 6.33
C PHE A 53 0.04 -9.39 6.71
N VAL A 54 -1.30 -9.42 6.66
CA VAL A 54 -2.13 -10.57 7.05
C VAL A 54 -3.27 -10.69 6.05
N VAL A 55 -3.03 -11.28 4.92
CA VAL A 55 -4.04 -11.44 3.85
C VAL A 55 -4.39 -12.91 3.65
N THR A 56 -5.65 -13.18 3.36
CA THR A 56 -6.15 -14.50 2.96
C THR A 56 -7.10 -14.35 1.77
N PRO A 57 -6.86 -15.05 0.65
CA PRO A 57 -5.77 -16.00 0.40
C PRO A 57 -4.39 -15.32 0.27
N LEU A 58 -3.29 -16.08 0.43
CA LEU A 58 -1.91 -15.57 0.31
C LEU A 58 -1.56 -15.13 -1.12
N GLU A 59 -2.16 -15.80 -2.11
CA GLU A 59 -2.09 -15.46 -3.53
C GLU A 59 -3.48 -15.05 -4.02
N PHE A 60 -3.55 -14.00 -4.79
CA PHE A 60 -4.80 -13.45 -5.32
C PHE A 60 -4.59 -12.87 -6.72
N PRO A 61 -5.62 -12.71 -7.53
CA PRO A 61 -5.48 -12.07 -8.84
C PRO A 61 -4.82 -10.69 -8.74
N GLY A 62 -3.68 -10.51 -9.39
CA GLY A 62 -2.94 -9.24 -9.40
C GLY A 62 -1.85 -9.11 -8.35
N GLY A 63 -1.66 -10.11 -7.46
CA GLY A 63 -0.59 -10.08 -6.46
C GLY A 63 -0.62 -11.22 -5.47
N ASP A 64 0.17 -11.08 -4.44
CA ASP A 64 0.32 -12.00 -3.32
C ASP A 64 0.83 -11.24 -2.09
N ILE A 65 0.93 -11.93 -0.94
CA ILE A 65 1.41 -11.31 0.30
C ILE A 65 2.86 -10.80 0.19
N GLY A 66 3.71 -11.41 -0.63
CA GLY A 66 5.09 -10.96 -0.84
C GLY A 66 5.14 -9.62 -1.56
N ARG A 67 4.36 -9.47 -2.66
CA ARG A 67 4.19 -8.19 -3.35
C ARG A 67 3.59 -7.13 -2.43
N LEU A 68 2.54 -7.49 -1.72
CA LEU A 68 1.82 -6.62 -0.80
C LEU A 68 2.75 -6.03 0.28
N ALA A 69 3.61 -6.87 0.88
CA ALA A 69 4.52 -6.47 1.94
C ALA A 69 5.54 -5.41 1.50
N VAL A 70 5.99 -5.45 0.26
CA VAL A 70 6.87 -4.41 -0.28
C VAL A 70 6.08 -3.14 -0.61
N CYS A 71 4.94 -3.30 -1.31
CA CYS A 71 4.15 -2.16 -1.78
C CYS A 71 3.68 -1.28 -0.63
N GLY A 72 3.09 -1.83 0.42
CA GLY A 72 2.58 -1.05 1.55
C GLY A 72 3.67 -0.20 2.19
N THR A 73 4.79 -0.81 2.58
CA THR A 73 5.90 -0.09 3.23
C THR A 73 6.57 0.94 2.31
N VAL A 74 6.73 0.63 1.03
CA VAL A 74 7.27 1.57 0.03
C VAL A 74 6.31 2.76 -0.18
N ASN A 75 5.01 2.50 -0.20
CA ASN A 75 3.98 3.52 -0.40
C ASN A 75 3.90 4.45 0.81
N ASP A 76 4.01 3.94 2.03
CA ASP A 76 4.11 4.75 3.26
C ASP A 76 5.27 5.75 3.20
N LEU A 77 6.48 5.25 2.89
CA LEU A 77 7.66 6.11 2.75
C LEU A 77 7.44 7.17 1.66
N SER A 78 6.85 6.76 0.55
CA SER A 78 6.58 7.64 -0.59
C SER A 78 5.52 8.69 -0.27
N ALA A 79 4.49 8.35 0.52
CA ALA A 79 3.46 9.28 0.98
C ALA A 79 4.03 10.42 1.83
N MET A 80 5.16 10.17 2.51
CA MET A 80 5.92 11.19 3.24
C MET A 80 6.85 12.02 2.34
N GLY A 81 6.85 11.78 1.02
CA GLY A 81 7.78 12.41 0.08
C GLY A 81 9.20 11.86 0.12
N ALA A 82 9.44 10.78 0.87
CA ALA A 82 10.76 10.16 0.97
C ALA A 82 11.06 9.26 -0.24
N LYS A 83 12.35 9.05 -0.49
CA LYS A 83 12.86 8.01 -1.40
C LYS A 83 13.08 6.75 -0.60
N PRO A 84 12.30 5.67 -0.81
CA PRO A 84 12.56 4.38 -0.19
C PRO A 84 13.94 3.86 -0.58
N MET A 85 14.66 3.25 0.38
CA MET A 85 16.01 2.72 0.14
C MET A 85 16.17 1.28 0.62
N TYR A 86 15.76 1.00 1.85
CA TYR A 86 16.00 -0.28 2.51
C TYR A 86 14.75 -0.79 3.18
N LEU A 87 14.55 -2.10 3.13
CA LEU A 87 13.51 -2.83 3.86
C LEU A 87 14.14 -3.91 4.74
N THR A 88 13.48 -4.18 5.86
CA THR A 88 13.62 -5.45 6.57
C THR A 88 12.45 -6.35 6.19
N ALA A 89 12.59 -7.67 6.32
CA ALA A 89 11.49 -8.60 6.09
C ALA A 89 11.48 -9.72 7.15
N GLY A 90 10.50 -9.66 8.06
CA GLY A 90 10.25 -10.69 9.06
C GLY A 90 9.13 -11.62 8.61
N PHE A 91 9.34 -12.94 8.72
CA PHE A 91 8.39 -13.97 8.33
C PHE A 91 7.94 -14.76 9.55
N ILE A 92 6.62 -14.81 9.79
CA ILE A 92 6.00 -15.71 10.76
C ILE A 92 5.20 -16.72 9.97
N ILE A 93 5.63 -17.98 10.01
CA ILE A 93 5.14 -19.05 9.14
C ILE A 93 4.43 -20.09 10.01
N GLU A 94 3.23 -20.46 9.64
CA GLU A 94 2.57 -21.60 10.28
C GLU A 94 3.09 -22.92 9.74
N ALA A 95 3.37 -23.86 10.65
CA ALA A 95 3.83 -25.20 10.30
C ALA A 95 2.82 -25.90 9.40
N GLY A 96 3.30 -26.57 8.37
CA GLY A 96 2.47 -27.18 7.31
C GLY A 96 2.37 -26.38 6.04
N LEU A 97 2.80 -25.10 6.02
CA LEU A 97 2.88 -24.32 4.79
C LEU A 97 3.71 -25.04 3.73
N ASP A 98 3.32 -24.92 2.47
CA ASP A 98 4.07 -25.52 1.38
C ASP A 98 5.38 -24.75 1.15
N VAL A 99 6.48 -25.50 0.98
CA VAL A 99 7.80 -24.88 0.73
C VAL A 99 7.84 -24.20 -0.63
N ASP A 100 7.21 -24.79 -1.65
CA ASP A 100 7.17 -24.20 -3.00
C ASP A 100 6.36 -22.90 -3.00
N LEU A 101 5.29 -22.83 -2.20
CA LEU A 101 4.52 -21.59 -2.03
C LEU A 101 5.38 -20.52 -1.33
N LEU A 102 6.12 -20.88 -0.27
CA LEU A 102 7.02 -19.94 0.40
C LEU A 102 8.12 -19.43 -0.54
N ASP A 103 8.72 -20.32 -1.36
CA ASP A 103 9.71 -19.95 -2.38
C ASP A 103 9.13 -18.96 -3.40
N HIS A 104 7.91 -19.22 -3.89
CA HIS A 104 7.20 -18.32 -4.79
C HIS A 104 6.95 -16.94 -4.18
N LEU A 105 6.45 -16.89 -2.94
CA LEU A 105 6.14 -15.64 -2.24
C LEU A 105 7.41 -14.82 -1.93
N ALA A 106 8.51 -15.48 -1.55
CA ALA A 106 9.81 -14.84 -1.36
C ALA A 106 10.35 -14.28 -2.68
N HIS A 107 10.19 -15.01 -3.78
CA HIS A 107 10.56 -14.52 -5.12
C HIS A 107 9.74 -13.29 -5.52
N SER A 108 8.41 -13.32 -5.33
CA SER A 108 7.51 -12.19 -5.60
C SER A 108 7.91 -10.94 -4.79
N LEU A 109 8.24 -11.11 -3.50
CA LEU A 109 8.73 -10.04 -2.64
C LEU A 109 10.04 -9.43 -3.19
N ALA A 110 10.99 -10.28 -3.60
CA ALA A 110 12.26 -9.82 -4.18
C ALA A 110 12.07 -9.08 -5.52
N GLN A 111 11.20 -9.60 -6.40
CA GLN A 111 10.88 -8.94 -7.66
C GLN A 111 10.26 -7.55 -7.43
N THR A 112 9.35 -7.45 -6.46
CA THR A 112 8.71 -6.18 -6.14
C THR A 112 9.68 -5.19 -5.49
N ALA A 113 10.59 -5.68 -4.65
CA ALA A 113 11.67 -4.84 -4.10
C ALA A 113 12.59 -4.30 -5.21
N ALA A 114 12.93 -5.13 -6.19
CA ALA A 114 13.70 -4.71 -7.37
C ALA A 114 12.93 -3.70 -8.23
N GLU A 115 11.63 -3.92 -8.45
CA GLU A 115 10.73 -2.96 -9.15
C GLU A 115 10.71 -1.60 -8.44
N ALA A 116 10.61 -1.60 -7.11
CA ALA A 116 10.65 -0.39 -6.28
C ALA A 116 12.04 0.23 -6.14
N GLY A 117 13.10 -0.48 -6.54
CA GLY A 117 14.49 -0.03 -6.39
C GLY A 117 14.97 -0.01 -4.93
N VAL A 118 14.43 -0.88 -4.07
CA VAL A 118 14.81 -1.02 -2.66
C VAL A 118 15.54 -2.32 -2.40
N LEU A 119 16.38 -2.35 -1.36
CA LEU A 119 17.10 -3.55 -0.93
C LEU A 119 16.49 -4.10 0.36
N ILE A 120 16.33 -5.42 0.42
CA ILE A 120 16.02 -6.13 1.66
C ILE A 120 17.36 -6.43 2.34
N VAL A 121 17.60 -5.78 3.48
CA VAL A 121 18.95 -5.74 4.08
C VAL A 121 19.10 -6.58 5.35
N THR A 122 17.99 -6.97 5.97
CA THR A 122 17.95 -7.89 7.11
C THR A 122 16.55 -8.47 7.24
N GLY A 123 16.40 -9.55 8.00
CA GLY A 123 15.12 -10.20 8.23
C GLY A 123 15.15 -11.17 9.40
N ASP A 124 14.01 -11.73 9.71
CA ASP A 124 13.85 -12.79 10.73
C ASP A 124 12.86 -13.85 10.24
N THR A 125 12.98 -15.07 10.76
CA THR A 125 12.08 -16.18 10.43
C THR A 125 11.66 -16.89 11.69
N LYS A 126 10.35 -16.99 11.90
CA LYS A 126 9.75 -17.78 12.97
C LYS A 126 8.78 -18.79 12.37
N VAL A 127 8.76 -19.98 12.93
CA VAL A 127 7.73 -20.99 12.62
C VAL A 127 6.90 -21.24 13.87
N ILE A 128 5.58 -21.14 13.73
CA ILE A 128 4.62 -21.35 14.80
C ILE A 128 3.74 -22.56 14.50
N GLU A 129 3.13 -23.13 15.54
CA GLU A 129 2.16 -24.21 15.37
C GLU A 129 0.91 -23.72 14.62
N HIS A 130 0.47 -24.51 13.66
CA HIS A 130 -0.83 -24.33 13.03
C HIS A 130 -1.90 -25.07 13.85
N LYS A 131 -2.95 -24.35 14.31
CA LYS A 131 -3.94 -24.88 15.26
C LYS A 131 -5.37 -24.89 14.72
N THR A 132 -5.58 -24.44 13.50
CA THR A 132 -6.91 -24.35 12.88
C THR A 132 -7.10 -25.44 11.83
N ALA A 133 -8.35 -25.60 11.38
CA ALA A 133 -8.68 -26.50 10.26
C ALA A 133 -8.43 -25.87 8.89
N ASP A 134 -8.16 -24.57 8.86
CA ASP A 134 -7.88 -23.82 7.65
C ASP A 134 -6.49 -24.14 7.08
N ALA A 135 -6.16 -23.62 5.92
CA ALA A 135 -4.81 -23.74 5.36
C ALA A 135 -3.80 -22.96 6.22
N PRO A 136 -2.55 -23.49 6.39
CA PRO A 136 -1.51 -22.78 7.11
C PRO A 136 -1.25 -21.40 6.53
N GLY A 137 -1.11 -20.40 7.42
CA GLY A 137 -0.90 -19.00 7.08
C GLY A 137 0.57 -18.60 7.01
N LEU A 138 0.77 -17.43 6.47
CA LEU A 138 2.03 -16.69 6.47
C LEU A 138 1.72 -15.23 6.82
N PHE A 139 2.52 -14.68 7.73
CA PHE A 139 2.48 -13.26 8.08
C PHE A 139 3.84 -12.66 7.74
N ILE A 140 3.83 -11.49 7.12
CA ILE A 140 5.06 -10.77 6.78
C ILE A 140 5.03 -9.40 7.46
N ASN A 141 6.09 -9.08 8.19
CA ASN A 141 6.33 -7.74 8.69
C ASN A 141 7.49 -7.11 7.94
N THR A 142 7.32 -5.89 7.51
CA THR A 142 8.39 -5.09 6.91
C THR A 142 8.59 -3.79 7.69
N ALA A 143 9.83 -3.36 7.83
CA ALA A 143 10.15 -2.01 8.22
C ALA A 143 10.95 -1.37 7.09
N GLY A 144 10.63 -0.11 6.78
CA GLY A 144 11.25 0.60 5.66
C GLY A 144 12.01 1.84 6.12
N VAL A 145 13.15 2.06 5.49
CA VAL A 145 13.95 3.28 5.65
C VAL A 145 14.01 4.01 4.32
N GLY A 146 13.64 5.29 4.36
CA GLY A 146 13.77 6.20 3.23
C GLY A 146 14.46 7.50 3.63
N VAL A 147 14.87 8.27 2.64
CA VAL A 147 15.48 9.59 2.82
C VAL A 147 14.53 10.64 2.26
N LEU A 148 14.23 11.65 3.07
CA LEU A 148 13.48 12.82 2.63
C LEU A 148 14.45 13.83 2.01
N PRO A 149 14.39 14.06 0.69
CA PRO A 149 15.23 15.06 0.02
C PRO A 149 14.95 16.46 0.54
N ALA A 150 15.98 17.29 0.59
CA ALA A 150 15.84 18.69 0.98
C ALA A 150 14.83 19.42 0.07
N GLY A 151 13.99 20.25 0.67
CA GLY A 151 12.97 21.02 -0.03
C GLY A 151 11.62 20.32 -0.21
N ARG A 152 11.50 19.03 0.12
CA ARG A 152 10.20 18.35 0.18
C ARG A 152 9.57 18.57 1.55
N ASN A 153 8.31 18.97 1.55
CA ASN A 153 7.52 19.20 2.77
C ASN A 153 6.10 18.69 2.58
N VAL A 154 5.96 17.38 2.59
CA VAL A 154 4.68 16.69 2.48
C VAL A 154 4.19 16.34 3.88
N HIS A 155 3.03 16.85 4.26
CA HIS A 155 2.48 16.58 5.59
C HIS A 155 0.95 16.58 5.58
N ALA A 156 0.33 15.77 6.44
CA ALA A 156 -1.12 15.68 6.54
C ALA A 156 -1.82 17.02 6.85
N ALA A 157 -1.13 17.93 7.55
CA ALA A 157 -1.63 19.26 7.91
C ALA A 157 -1.33 20.36 6.89
N ASN A 158 -0.77 20.03 5.73
CA ASN A 158 -0.35 21.04 4.74
C ASN A 158 -1.40 21.33 3.67
N MET A 159 -2.55 20.64 3.65
CA MET A 159 -3.61 20.99 2.70
C MET A 159 -4.10 22.42 2.89
N GLN A 160 -4.32 23.11 1.79
CA GLN A 160 -4.74 24.52 1.76
C GLN A 160 -6.09 24.66 1.07
N VAL A 161 -6.84 25.67 1.48
CA VAL A 161 -8.06 26.08 0.76
C VAL A 161 -7.71 26.43 -0.68
N GLY A 162 -8.39 25.81 -1.62
CA GLY A 162 -8.11 25.95 -3.05
C GLY A 162 -7.28 24.83 -3.65
N ASP A 163 -6.83 23.85 -2.83
CA ASP A 163 -6.19 22.66 -3.38
C ASP A 163 -7.17 21.79 -4.15
N ALA A 164 -6.69 21.15 -5.20
CA ALA A 164 -7.35 20.05 -5.89
C ALA A 164 -6.88 18.72 -5.31
N LEU A 165 -7.80 17.75 -5.24
CA LEU A 165 -7.54 16.39 -4.80
C LEU A 165 -7.49 15.45 -6.01
N ILE A 166 -6.40 14.71 -6.13
CA ILE A 166 -6.18 13.73 -7.20
C ILE A 166 -6.07 12.34 -6.56
N ILE A 167 -6.85 11.38 -7.06
CA ILE A 167 -6.62 9.95 -6.78
C ILE A 167 -5.82 9.33 -7.93
N SER A 168 -4.83 8.51 -7.63
CA SER A 168 -3.89 8.00 -8.62
C SER A 168 -4.43 6.89 -9.51
N GLY A 169 -5.65 6.40 -9.32
CA GLY A 169 -6.24 5.35 -10.15
C GLY A 169 -7.59 4.85 -9.63
N TYR A 170 -8.02 3.70 -10.14
CA TYR A 170 -9.30 3.09 -9.77
C TYR A 170 -9.42 2.76 -8.30
N LEU A 171 -10.61 2.94 -7.74
CA LEU A 171 -10.94 2.63 -6.35
C LEU A 171 -11.56 1.24 -6.20
N GLY A 172 -11.22 0.56 -5.09
CA GLY A 172 -11.88 -0.67 -4.65
C GLY A 172 -11.39 -1.95 -5.30
N GLU A 173 -10.37 -1.91 -6.16
CA GLU A 173 -9.89 -3.10 -6.88
C GLU A 173 -9.29 -4.15 -5.94
N HIS A 174 -8.40 -3.77 -5.00
CA HIS A 174 -7.80 -4.73 -4.07
C HIS A 174 -8.86 -5.39 -3.20
N HIS A 175 -9.63 -4.57 -2.49
CA HIS A 175 -10.67 -5.07 -1.57
C HIS A 175 -11.68 -5.95 -2.32
N GLY A 176 -12.14 -5.50 -3.49
CA GLY A 176 -13.05 -6.27 -4.35
C GLY A 176 -12.47 -7.62 -4.77
N THR A 177 -11.19 -7.65 -5.11
CA THR A 177 -10.49 -8.88 -5.47
C THR A 177 -10.42 -9.87 -4.31
N ILE A 178 -10.01 -9.42 -3.12
CA ILE A 178 -9.91 -10.28 -1.93
C ILE A 178 -11.30 -10.80 -1.52
N MET A 179 -12.32 -9.95 -1.54
CA MET A 179 -13.70 -10.36 -1.22
C MET A 179 -14.21 -11.41 -2.22
N ALA A 180 -14.03 -11.17 -3.51
CA ALA A 180 -14.43 -12.11 -4.55
C ALA A 180 -13.72 -13.47 -4.39
N ALA A 181 -12.41 -13.46 -4.13
CA ALA A 181 -11.64 -14.68 -3.90
C ALA A 181 -12.14 -15.47 -2.69
N ARG A 182 -12.39 -14.81 -1.56
CA ARG A 182 -12.93 -15.45 -0.35
C ARG A 182 -14.34 -16.03 -0.52
N MET A 183 -15.16 -15.41 -1.34
CA MET A 183 -16.52 -15.84 -1.61
C MET A 183 -16.61 -16.82 -2.78
N GLY A 184 -15.49 -17.16 -3.42
CA GLY A 184 -15.48 -18.03 -4.60
C GLY A 184 -16.20 -17.41 -5.82
N LEU A 185 -16.26 -16.08 -5.90
CA LEU A 185 -16.91 -15.38 -7.01
C LEU A 185 -15.95 -15.27 -8.20
N HIS A 186 -16.45 -15.60 -9.39
CA HIS A 186 -15.71 -15.39 -10.63
C HIS A 186 -15.85 -13.93 -11.07
N THR A 187 -14.71 -13.23 -11.16
CA THR A 187 -14.67 -11.81 -11.57
C THR A 187 -13.40 -11.56 -12.39
N SER A 188 -13.40 -10.48 -13.17
CA SER A 188 -12.22 -9.96 -13.85
C SER A 188 -11.35 -9.05 -12.97
N LEU A 189 -11.77 -8.80 -11.72
CA LEU A 189 -11.02 -7.95 -10.79
C LEU A 189 -9.62 -8.52 -10.52
N LYS A 190 -8.67 -7.60 -10.46
CA LYS A 190 -7.30 -7.86 -10.02
C LYS A 190 -6.95 -6.81 -8.98
N SER A 191 -6.17 -7.22 -7.99
CA SER A 191 -5.62 -6.27 -7.00
C SER A 191 -4.81 -5.18 -7.69
N ASP A 192 -4.95 -3.98 -7.20
CA ASP A 192 -4.19 -2.80 -7.60
C ASP A 192 -2.82 -2.69 -6.88
N CYS A 193 -2.43 -3.74 -6.14
CA CYS A 193 -1.19 -3.77 -5.36
C CYS A 193 0.03 -3.40 -6.21
N ALA A 194 0.63 -2.24 -5.92
CA ALA A 194 1.71 -1.66 -6.72
C ALA A 194 2.58 -0.69 -5.92
N PRO A 195 3.92 -0.65 -6.19
CA PRO A 195 4.80 0.36 -5.61
C PRO A 195 4.63 1.69 -6.36
N LEU A 196 4.32 2.76 -5.63
CA LEU A 196 4.01 4.09 -6.19
C LEU A 196 5.18 5.08 -6.12
N ASN A 197 6.33 4.66 -5.62
CA ASN A 197 7.50 5.53 -5.44
C ASN A 197 7.98 6.18 -6.75
N ALA A 198 7.95 5.48 -7.87
CA ALA A 198 8.33 6.04 -9.16
C ALA A 198 7.36 7.17 -9.59
N MET A 199 6.06 7.01 -9.37
CA MET A 199 5.06 8.05 -9.63
C MET A 199 5.29 9.28 -8.75
N VAL A 200 5.56 9.08 -7.46
CA VAL A 200 5.86 10.16 -6.50
C VAL A 200 7.14 10.90 -6.90
N GLU A 201 8.21 10.18 -7.25
CA GLU A 201 9.44 10.81 -7.74
C GLU A 201 9.22 11.63 -9.01
N ASN A 202 8.37 11.17 -9.93
CA ASN A 202 8.04 11.90 -11.14
C ASN A 202 7.33 13.23 -10.84
N LEU A 203 6.44 13.29 -9.83
CA LEU A 203 5.81 14.55 -9.41
C LEU A 203 6.86 15.57 -8.96
N PHE A 204 7.79 15.17 -8.11
CA PHE A 204 8.85 16.05 -7.62
C PHE A 204 9.86 16.43 -8.70
N ALA A 205 10.21 15.51 -9.60
CA ALA A 205 11.08 15.78 -10.74
C ALA A 205 10.48 16.82 -11.69
N GLN A 206 9.16 16.86 -11.81
CA GLN A 206 8.43 17.87 -12.55
C GLN A 206 8.10 19.12 -11.71
N GLN A 207 8.68 19.24 -10.51
CA GLN A 207 8.48 20.39 -9.63
C GLN A 207 7.01 20.68 -9.31
N ILE A 208 6.19 19.65 -9.18
CA ILE A 208 4.82 19.78 -8.67
C ILE A 208 4.88 20.11 -7.18
N ASN A 209 4.19 21.15 -6.78
CA ASN A 209 4.07 21.52 -5.37
C ASN A 209 3.05 20.65 -4.65
N VAL A 210 3.51 19.51 -4.16
CA VAL A 210 2.66 18.55 -3.43
C VAL A 210 2.54 18.99 -1.96
N HIS A 211 1.35 19.34 -1.53
CA HIS A 211 1.08 19.70 -0.13
C HIS A 211 0.91 18.48 0.76
N THR A 212 0.14 17.51 0.29
CA THR A 212 -0.21 16.31 1.06
C THR A 212 -0.30 15.11 0.14
N MET A 213 0.17 13.97 0.62
CA MET A 213 -0.09 12.65 0.04
C MET A 213 -0.47 11.67 1.14
N ARG A 214 -1.31 10.69 0.78
CA ARG A 214 -1.66 9.56 1.64
C ARG A 214 -2.04 8.37 0.78
N ASP A 215 -1.52 7.21 1.09
CA ASP A 215 -2.01 5.96 0.50
C ASP A 215 -3.44 5.65 0.97
N VAL A 216 -4.25 5.09 0.08
CA VAL A 216 -5.69 4.89 0.32
C VAL A 216 -5.94 3.42 0.64
N THR A 217 -5.43 2.98 1.79
CA THR A 217 -5.49 1.60 2.28
C THR A 217 -6.74 1.34 3.12
N ARG A 218 -6.60 0.79 4.32
CA ARG A 218 -7.73 0.44 5.19
C ARG A 218 -8.62 1.64 5.53
N GLY A 219 -9.94 1.40 5.49
CA GLY A 219 -10.95 2.44 5.66
C GLY A 219 -11.19 3.28 4.41
N GLY A 220 -10.41 3.06 3.34
CA GLY A 220 -10.59 3.63 2.02
C GLY A 220 -10.48 5.14 1.96
N LEU A 221 -10.96 5.70 0.88
CA LEU A 221 -10.96 7.15 0.64
C LEU A 221 -11.74 7.92 1.72
N ALA A 222 -12.80 7.31 2.28
CA ALA A 222 -13.60 7.93 3.33
C ALA A 222 -12.77 8.24 4.58
N THR A 223 -12.04 7.26 5.10
CA THR A 223 -11.22 7.46 6.31
C THR A 223 -10.07 8.42 6.04
N VAL A 224 -9.32 8.20 4.95
CA VAL A 224 -8.17 9.04 4.58
C VAL A 224 -8.57 10.51 4.44
N THR A 225 -9.67 10.80 3.73
CA THR A 225 -10.11 12.19 3.55
C THR A 225 -10.57 12.84 4.85
N CYS A 226 -11.24 12.09 5.75
CA CYS A 226 -11.65 12.60 7.05
C CYS A 226 -10.43 12.93 7.94
N GLU A 227 -9.42 12.06 7.99
CA GLU A 227 -8.18 12.30 8.74
C GLU A 227 -7.42 13.53 8.22
N LEU A 228 -7.30 13.65 6.91
CA LEU A 228 -6.60 14.78 6.29
C LEU A 228 -7.36 16.10 6.45
N ALA A 229 -8.71 16.09 6.37
CA ALA A 229 -9.54 17.26 6.61
C ALA A 229 -9.41 17.76 8.05
N GLU A 230 -9.34 16.84 9.02
CA GLU A 230 -9.14 17.14 10.43
C GLU A 230 -7.73 17.70 10.70
N ALA A 231 -6.70 17.02 10.19
CA ALA A 231 -5.30 17.43 10.36
C ALA A 231 -5.02 18.83 9.80
N SER A 232 -5.58 19.16 8.64
CA SER A 232 -5.42 20.45 7.97
C SER A 232 -6.46 21.49 8.39
N LYS A 233 -7.48 21.12 9.18
CA LYS A 233 -8.60 21.98 9.61
C LYS A 233 -9.33 22.64 8.43
N VAL A 234 -9.63 21.83 7.43
CA VAL A 234 -10.30 22.25 6.20
C VAL A 234 -11.55 21.41 5.92
N LYS A 235 -12.35 21.83 4.97
CA LYS A 235 -13.43 21.06 4.40
C LYS A 235 -12.96 20.44 3.09
N ILE A 236 -13.26 19.16 2.88
CA ILE A 236 -13.04 18.47 1.60
C ILE A 236 -14.39 18.26 0.93
N SER A 237 -14.50 18.64 -0.36
CA SER A 237 -15.65 18.36 -1.20
C SER A 237 -15.25 17.41 -2.33
N ILE A 238 -15.88 16.22 -2.35
CA ILE A 238 -15.63 15.16 -3.34
C ILE A 238 -16.80 15.15 -4.33
N GLU A 239 -16.52 15.04 -5.62
CA GLU A 239 -17.51 14.87 -6.68
C GLU A 239 -17.68 13.38 -7.01
N GLU A 240 -18.84 12.80 -6.73
CA GLU A 240 -19.10 11.36 -6.97
C GLU A 240 -18.91 10.98 -8.45
N GLU A 241 -19.28 11.87 -9.36
CA GLU A 241 -19.17 11.65 -10.80
C GLU A 241 -17.70 11.55 -11.28
N ALA A 242 -16.77 12.19 -10.55
CA ALA A 242 -15.35 12.19 -10.85
C ALA A 242 -14.59 10.99 -10.27
N LEU A 243 -15.22 10.17 -9.42
CA LEU A 243 -14.56 9.01 -8.82
C LEU A 243 -14.29 7.94 -9.87
N PRO A 244 -13.04 7.52 -10.07
CA PRO A 244 -12.70 6.46 -11.01
C PRO A 244 -13.01 5.09 -10.36
N VAL A 245 -14.20 4.57 -10.61
CA VAL A 245 -14.65 3.27 -10.11
C VAL A 245 -14.92 2.36 -11.31
N PRO A 246 -14.19 1.24 -11.48
CA PRO A 246 -14.41 0.35 -12.59
C PRO A 246 -15.73 -0.44 -12.42
N GLU A 247 -16.34 -0.80 -13.55
CA GLU A 247 -17.63 -1.48 -13.56
C GLU A 247 -17.68 -2.76 -12.70
N PRO A 248 -16.67 -3.65 -12.71
CA PRO A 248 -16.68 -4.84 -11.84
C PRO A 248 -16.74 -4.51 -10.34
N VAL A 249 -16.10 -3.42 -9.88
CA VAL A 249 -16.21 -2.95 -8.50
C VAL A 249 -17.62 -2.42 -8.22
N THR A 250 -18.16 -1.62 -9.15
CA THR A 250 -19.51 -1.09 -9.02
C THR A 250 -20.54 -2.20 -8.90
N SER A 251 -20.45 -3.23 -9.75
CA SER A 251 -21.30 -4.42 -9.71
C SER A 251 -21.16 -5.18 -8.41
N LEU A 252 -19.93 -5.42 -7.93
CA LEU A 252 -19.68 -6.10 -6.67
C LEU A 252 -20.26 -5.33 -5.48
N CYS A 253 -20.07 -4.01 -5.44
CA CYS A 253 -20.66 -3.13 -4.43
C CYS A 253 -22.18 -3.22 -4.41
N GLY A 254 -22.82 -3.23 -5.59
CA GLY A 254 -24.27 -3.38 -5.70
C GLY A 254 -24.80 -4.71 -5.18
N ILE A 255 -24.08 -5.81 -5.44
CA ILE A 255 -24.44 -7.16 -4.97
C ILE A 255 -24.27 -7.30 -3.45
N LEU A 256 -23.16 -6.78 -2.91
CA LEU A 256 -22.78 -6.97 -1.51
C LEU A 256 -23.23 -5.83 -0.59
N GLY A 257 -23.81 -4.76 -1.12
CA GLY A 257 -24.18 -3.57 -0.34
C GLY A 257 -22.99 -2.79 0.21
N LEU A 258 -21.85 -2.78 -0.51
CA LEU A 258 -20.63 -2.11 -0.10
C LEU A 258 -20.59 -0.66 -0.60
N ASP A 259 -19.93 0.20 0.18
CA ASP A 259 -19.58 1.57 -0.24
C ASP A 259 -18.13 1.59 -0.71
N VAL A 260 -17.91 1.90 -2.00
CA VAL A 260 -16.57 1.98 -2.59
C VAL A 260 -15.64 2.94 -1.84
N LEU A 261 -16.19 3.99 -1.23
CA LEU A 261 -15.39 4.96 -0.47
C LEU A 261 -14.71 4.35 0.77
N THR A 262 -15.23 3.25 1.29
CA THR A 262 -14.67 2.54 2.46
C THR A 262 -13.79 1.35 2.07
N MET A 263 -13.73 1.03 0.78
CA MET A 263 -12.92 -0.09 0.29
C MET A 263 -11.43 0.28 0.27
N GLY A 264 -10.60 -0.61 0.80
CA GLY A 264 -9.14 -0.45 0.80
C GLY A 264 -8.51 -0.75 -0.56
N ASN A 265 -7.41 -0.11 -0.82
CA ASN A 265 -6.57 -0.23 -2.00
C ASN A 265 -5.12 -0.45 -1.56
N GLU A 266 -4.27 -1.04 -2.39
CA GLU A 266 -2.87 -1.32 -2.05
C GLU A 266 -1.87 -0.72 -3.07
N GLY A 267 -2.40 0.08 -4.00
CA GLY A 267 -1.64 0.77 -5.02
C GLY A 267 -2.28 2.11 -5.42
N LYS A 268 -2.89 2.83 -4.46
CA LYS A 268 -3.51 4.14 -4.72
C LYS A 268 -3.04 5.19 -3.72
N MET A 269 -2.81 6.39 -4.24
CA MET A 269 -2.38 7.56 -3.48
C MET A 269 -3.39 8.68 -3.68
N LEU A 270 -3.85 9.29 -2.59
CA LEU A 270 -4.56 10.57 -2.61
C LEU A 270 -3.53 11.68 -2.50
N ILE A 271 -3.60 12.67 -3.39
CA ILE A 271 -2.61 13.72 -3.55
C ILE A 271 -3.33 15.06 -3.56
N ALA A 272 -2.89 16.01 -2.73
CA ALA A 272 -3.37 17.39 -2.73
C ALA A 272 -2.31 18.33 -3.30
N VAL A 273 -2.71 19.11 -4.30
CA VAL A 273 -1.85 20.10 -4.99
C VAL A 273 -2.62 21.41 -5.18
N PRO A 274 -1.95 22.56 -5.33
CA PRO A 274 -2.61 23.81 -5.73
C PRO A 274 -3.44 23.62 -7.02
N ALA A 275 -4.65 24.21 -7.06
CA ALA A 275 -5.56 24.02 -8.20
C ALA A 275 -4.93 24.36 -9.56
N GLN A 276 -4.05 25.37 -9.61
CA GLN A 276 -3.35 25.77 -10.83
C GLN A 276 -2.33 24.72 -11.32
N GLU A 277 -1.94 23.77 -10.49
CA GLU A 277 -1.03 22.68 -10.85
C GLU A 277 -1.75 21.35 -11.10
N ALA A 278 -3.05 21.27 -10.83
CA ALA A 278 -3.82 20.03 -10.82
C ALA A 278 -3.76 19.26 -12.15
N GLU A 279 -3.98 19.94 -13.27
CA GLU A 279 -3.93 19.30 -14.59
C GLU A 279 -2.52 18.82 -14.95
N ARG A 280 -1.49 19.59 -14.61
CA ARG A 280 -0.10 19.18 -14.81
C ARG A 280 0.27 17.99 -13.94
N ALA A 281 -0.15 17.99 -12.67
CA ALA A 281 0.05 16.87 -11.78
C ALA A 281 -0.68 15.61 -12.27
N LEU A 282 -1.93 15.75 -12.70
CA LEU A 282 -2.72 14.66 -13.28
C LEU A 282 -2.04 14.05 -14.51
N GLU A 283 -1.51 14.88 -15.40
CA GLU A 283 -0.77 14.42 -16.58
C GLU A 283 0.50 13.63 -16.19
N VAL A 284 1.27 14.11 -15.21
CA VAL A 284 2.46 13.42 -14.69
C VAL A 284 2.08 12.07 -14.09
N ILE A 285 1.02 12.02 -13.27
CA ILE A 285 0.53 10.78 -12.66
C ILE A 285 0.10 9.79 -13.76
N ARG A 286 -0.69 10.23 -14.74
CA ARG A 286 -1.19 9.37 -15.83
C ARG A 286 -0.11 8.78 -16.71
N LYS A 287 1.02 9.46 -16.85
CA LYS A 287 2.20 8.97 -17.58
C LYS A 287 3.11 8.07 -16.73
N SER A 288 2.90 8.04 -15.42
CA SER A 288 3.68 7.21 -14.50
C SER A 288 3.12 5.78 -14.43
N PRO A 289 3.93 4.80 -14.06
CA PRO A 289 3.44 3.47 -13.78
C PRO A 289 2.24 3.50 -12.80
N TYR A 290 1.22 2.68 -13.06
CA TYR A 290 0.00 2.54 -12.24
C TYR A 290 -0.91 3.77 -12.13
N GLY A 291 -0.60 4.87 -12.84
CA GLY A 291 -1.34 6.13 -12.79
C GLY A 291 -2.35 6.37 -13.91
N ALA A 292 -2.50 5.46 -14.89
CA ALA A 292 -3.27 5.69 -16.11
C ALA A 292 -4.74 6.13 -15.89
N HIS A 293 -5.34 5.71 -14.78
CA HIS A 293 -6.74 6.00 -14.44
C HIS A 293 -6.88 7.05 -13.33
N ALA A 294 -5.85 7.87 -13.12
CA ALA A 294 -5.91 8.96 -12.17
C ALA A 294 -6.97 9.99 -12.53
N ALA A 295 -7.58 10.59 -11.51
CA ALA A 295 -8.61 11.59 -11.69
C ALA A 295 -8.54 12.69 -10.62
N ILE A 296 -8.91 13.92 -10.99
CA ILE A 296 -9.20 14.97 -10.02
C ILE A 296 -10.59 14.70 -9.48
N ILE A 297 -10.71 14.43 -8.17
CA ILE A 297 -11.94 13.94 -7.54
C ILE A 297 -12.61 14.97 -6.62
N GLY A 298 -11.99 16.10 -6.37
CA GLY A 298 -12.54 17.07 -5.43
C GLY A 298 -11.63 18.26 -5.17
N THR A 299 -12.06 19.07 -4.22
CA THR A 299 -11.40 20.32 -3.86
C THR A 299 -11.40 20.54 -2.35
N VAL A 300 -10.47 21.37 -1.89
CA VAL A 300 -10.35 21.79 -0.48
C VAL A 300 -10.95 23.19 -0.31
N ALA A 301 -11.85 23.35 0.66
CA ALA A 301 -12.57 24.59 0.95
C ALA A 301 -12.44 25.02 2.41
N LYS A 302 -12.91 26.22 2.72
CA LYS A 302 -13.07 26.67 4.12
C LYS A 302 -14.15 25.86 4.82
N GLY A 303 -13.90 25.45 6.04
CA GLY A 303 -14.84 24.71 6.86
C GLY A 303 -14.19 23.51 7.52
N SER A 304 -14.97 22.49 7.80
CA SER A 304 -14.51 21.24 8.41
C SER A 304 -15.29 20.04 7.87
N GLY A 305 -14.67 18.86 7.94
CA GLY A 305 -15.29 17.61 7.54
C GLY A 305 -15.22 17.34 6.04
N VAL A 306 -15.87 16.27 5.62
CA VAL A 306 -15.86 15.78 4.23
C VAL A 306 -17.28 15.60 3.73
N GLU A 307 -17.56 16.13 2.55
CA GLU A 307 -18.83 15.93 1.86
C GLU A 307 -18.62 15.32 0.48
N LEU A 308 -19.54 14.45 0.09
CA LEU A 308 -19.67 13.93 -1.26
C LEU A 308 -20.85 14.61 -1.94
N LYS A 309 -20.62 15.24 -3.06
CA LYS A 309 -21.66 15.72 -3.95
C LYS A 309 -22.09 14.57 -4.86
N THR A 310 -23.29 14.13 -4.69
CA THR A 310 -23.82 12.96 -5.41
C THR A 310 -24.15 13.28 -6.86
N LYS A 311 -24.13 12.26 -7.73
CA LYS A 311 -24.52 12.37 -9.15
C LYS A 311 -25.90 12.96 -9.37
N ILE A 312 -26.82 12.82 -8.40
CA ILE A 312 -28.17 13.35 -8.44
C ILE A 312 -28.29 14.75 -7.81
N GLY A 313 -27.16 15.38 -7.45
CA GLY A 313 -27.11 16.75 -6.90
C GLY A 313 -27.32 16.86 -5.39
N GLY A 314 -27.41 15.74 -4.65
CA GLY A 314 -27.46 15.72 -3.19
C GLY A 314 -26.07 15.90 -2.56
N LEU A 315 -26.06 16.20 -1.26
CA LEU A 315 -24.84 16.25 -0.45
C LEU A 315 -24.90 15.15 0.61
N ARG A 316 -23.88 14.29 0.68
CA ARG A 316 -23.71 13.27 1.70
C ARG A 316 -22.50 13.60 2.56
N GLN A 317 -22.68 13.69 3.87
CA GLN A 317 -21.54 13.80 4.79
C GLN A 317 -20.80 12.47 4.86
N ILE A 318 -19.50 12.50 4.67
CA ILE A 318 -18.63 11.33 4.80
C ILE A 318 -18.11 11.26 6.24
N GLN A 319 -18.09 10.05 6.78
CA GLN A 319 -17.56 9.75 8.10
C GLN A 319 -16.49 8.66 7.98
N PRO A 320 -15.49 8.63 8.86
CA PRO A 320 -14.56 7.53 8.93
C PRO A 320 -15.30 6.20 9.14
N LEU A 321 -14.75 5.12 8.60
CA LEU A 321 -15.31 3.77 8.83
C LEU A 321 -15.34 3.51 10.33
N ARG A 322 -16.52 3.08 10.84
CA ARG A 322 -16.72 2.70 12.24
C ARG A 322 -16.90 1.19 12.36
N GLY A 323 -16.14 0.59 13.27
CA GLY A 323 -16.19 -0.86 13.52
C GLY A 323 -15.51 -1.69 12.43
N GLU A 324 -15.75 -2.99 12.45
CA GLU A 324 -15.26 -3.91 11.42
C GLU A 324 -16.24 -3.91 10.24
N GLY A 325 -16.15 -2.89 9.39
CA GLY A 325 -17.02 -2.79 8.22
C GLY A 325 -16.78 -3.89 7.17
N LEU A 326 -15.56 -4.42 7.10
CA LEU A 326 -15.17 -5.40 6.08
C LEU A 326 -14.05 -6.33 6.63
N PRO A 327 -13.96 -7.59 6.16
CA PRO A 327 -12.90 -8.50 6.57
C PRO A 327 -11.50 -7.93 6.27
N ARG A 328 -10.50 -8.33 7.05
CA ARG A 328 -9.11 -7.94 6.82
C ARG A 328 -8.65 -8.34 5.42
N ILE A 329 -8.09 -7.39 4.69
CA ILE A 329 -7.65 -7.54 3.30
C ILE A 329 -6.13 -7.46 3.15
N CYS A 330 -5.44 -7.01 4.21
CA CYS A 330 -3.98 -6.85 4.24
C CYS A 330 -3.40 -7.22 5.61
#